data_cef0d90c34658f9784e52f696a50ebeb
#
_entry.id   cef0d90c34658f9784e52f696a50ebeb
#
_cell.length_a   1.000
_cell.length_b   1.000
_cell.length_c   1.000
_cell.angle_alpha   90.00
_cell.angle_beta   90.00
_cell.angle_gamma   90.00
#
_symmetry.space_group_name_H-M   'P 1'
#
loop_
_entity.id
_entity.type
_entity.pdbx_description
1 polymer ?
#
loop_
_entity_poly.entity_id
_entity_poly.type
_entity_poly.pdbx_seq_one_letter_code
_entity_poly.pdbx_strand_id
1 'polypeptide(L)'
;LKNPPLNILSDIDAISKIPAVANILEIVCQSTGMGFSAVARVTTEKWVACATHDQINFGLVPGGELVLETTICNEIREHQNAVVIDHVAESEKFAHHHTPLMYGFQSYISVPITLKSGEFFGTLCAIDPSPHKVDTPQTIGMFTMFADLIAFHLDALDQVNKSEKRLQEELVIAQLREQFIAILGHDLRNPLNAISNSSQLLARLDQEERVQRLVDVIKNSSFRMNGLIENMLDFASGRLGGGITITRTPDEDLEKVLTQVIEEMKVVYPNRAIKTTFNFDYPVNADGKRVAQLLSNLLGNALSYSANGSVVEISAGSNEAEFNLCVANSGKQIPDATIERLFQPFSRGEVEPNKQGLGLGLYIASEIANAHGGTLNVSSNSEKTCFTLSIPTER
;
A
#
# COMPACT_ATOMS: atom_id res chain seq x y z
N LEU A 1 -17.01 13.43 -1.29
CA LEU A 1 -15.61 13.14 -1.00
C LEU A 1 -15.40 13.48 0.46
N LYS A 2 -15.31 12.47 1.33
CA LYS A 2 -14.95 12.68 2.76
C LYS A 2 -13.47 13.02 2.79
N ASN A 3 -13.11 14.20 3.33
CA ASN A 3 -11.74 14.53 3.65
C ASN A 3 -11.15 13.42 4.56
N PRO A 4 -9.89 13.00 4.35
CA PRO A 4 -9.24 12.05 5.25
C PRO A 4 -9.22 12.62 6.66
N PRO A 5 -9.24 11.77 7.70
CA PRO A 5 -9.18 12.23 9.08
C PRO A 5 -7.91 13.09 9.27
N LEU A 6 -8.12 14.32 9.71
CA LEU A 6 -7.08 15.31 9.99
C LEU A 6 -6.14 14.72 11.07
N ASN A 7 -4.92 14.43 10.69
CA ASN A 7 -3.92 13.93 11.62
C ASN A 7 -3.23 15.10 12.31
N ILE A 8 -3.84 15.62 13.38
CA ILE A 8 -3.35 16.76 14.18
C ILE A 8 -1.89 16.55 14.65
N LEU A 9 -1.50 15.31 14.93
CA LEU A 9 -0.11 15.02 15.32
C LEU A 9 0.86 15.30 14.17
N SER A 10 0.47 15.05 12.92
CA SER A 10 1.31 15.40 11.77
C SER A 10 1.39 16.91 11.54
N ASP A 11 0.33 17.66 11.88
CA ASP A 11 0.34 19.11 11.76
C ASP A 11 1.24 19.77 12.81
N ILE A 12 1.23 19.26 14.05
CA ILE A 12 2.18 19.68 15.11
C ILE A 12 3.63 19.37 14.68
N ASP A 13 3.89 18.15 14.19
CA ASP A 13 5.21 17.73 13.70
C ASP A 13 5.67 18.62 12.53
N ALA A 14 4.79 18.93 11.58
CA ALA A 14 5.09 19.80 10.45
C ALA A 14 5.49 21.22 10.90
N ILE A 15 4.75 21.82 11.83
CA ILE A 15 5.08 23.13 12.39
C ILE A 15 6.41 23.08 13.17
N SER A 16 6.66 22.01 13.93
CA SER A 16 7.91 21.85 14.70
C SER A 16 9.15 21.75 13.81
N LYS A 17 8.98 21.26 12.57
CA LYS A 17 10.05 21.16 11.56
C LYS A 17 10.36 22.47 10.83
N ILE A 18 9.59 23.54 11.08
CA ILE A 18 9.84 24.88 10.53
C ILE A 18 10.70 25.67 11.52
N PRO A 19 12.03 25.81 11.31
CA PRO A 19 12.92 26.47 12.29
C PRO A 19 12.57 27.95 12.54
N ALA A 20 11.94 28.59 11.55
CA ALA A 20 11.55 29.98 11.65
C ALA A 20 10.40 30.23 12.65
N VAL A 21 9.57 29.23 12.97
CA VAL A 21 8.37 29.41 13.80
C VAL A 21 8.72 29.90 15.20
N ALA A 22 9.71 29.32 15.84
CA ALA A 22 10.14 29.76 17.18
C ALA A 22 10.58 31.23 17.19
N ASN A 23 11.35 31.64 16.20
CA ASN A 23 11.80 33.03 16.05
C ASN A 23 10.64 33.96 15.72
N ILE A 24 9.71 33.55 14.88
CA ILE A 24 8.49 34.31 14.55
C ILE A 24 7.69 34.59 15.81
N LEU A 25 7.44 33.59 16.64
CA LEU A 25 6.68 33.74 17.87
C LEU A 25 7.38 34.69 18.87
N GLU A 26 8.70 34.60 19.01
CA GLU A 26 9.48 35.49 19.83
C GLU A 26 9.43 36.94 19.30
N ILE A 27 9.65 37.15 17.99
CA ILE A 27 9.58 38.49 17.36
C ILE A 27 8.19 39.10 17.50
N VAL A 28 7.14 38.31 17.37
CA VAL A 28 5.75 38.75 17.59
C VAL A 28 5.58 39.34 19.00
N CYS A 29 6.05 38.61 20.02
CA CYS A 29 5.97 39.10 21.41
C CYS A 29 6.82 40.34 21.60
N GLN A 30 8.08 40.36 21.13
CA GLN A 30 8.98 41.52 21.25
C GLN A 30 8.44 42.78 20.56
N SER A 31 7.87 42.63 19.37
CA SER A 31 7.39 43.75 18.55
C SER A 31 6.05 44.36 19.06
N THR A 32 5.20 43.56 19.68
CA THR A 32 3.89 43.97 20.20
C THR A 32 3.93 44.34 21.68
N GLY A 33 4.96 43.87 22.41
CA GLY A 33 5.01 43.91 23.86
C GLY A 33 4.13 42.86 24.54
N MET A 34 3.44 42.02 23.78
CA MET A 34 2.55 40.97 24.32
C MET A 34 3.39 39.77 24.80
N GLY A 35 2.93 39.12 25.88
CA GLY A 35 3.71 38.05 26.54
C GLY A 35 3.41 36.65 26.09
N PHE A 36 2.41 36.41 25.22
CA PHE A 36 2.14 35.10 24.69
C PHE A 36 1.85 35.14 23.19
N SER A 37 2.41 34.20 22.46
CA SER A 37 2.09 33.97 21.04
C SER A 37 2.03 32.48 20.70
N ALA A 38 1.23 32.16 19.69
CA ALA A 38 1.06 30.76 19.26
C ALA A 38 0.73 30.61 17.77
N VAL A 39 1.14 29.48 17.21
CA VAL A 39 0.57 28.93 15.99
C VAL A 39 -0.39 27.83 16.37
N ALA A 40 -1.66 27.97 15.98
CA ALA A 40 -2.70 27.01 16.28
C ALA A 40 -3.26 26.35 15.03
N ARG A 41 -3.42 25.04 15.06
CA ARG A 41 -4.27 24.31 14.12
C ARG A 41 -5.72 24.45 14.54
N VAL A 42 -6.56 24.91 13.63
CA VAL A 42 -7.99 25.10 13.93
C VAL A 42 -8.81 24.35 12.89
N THR A 43 -9.54 23.36 13.34
CA THR A 43 -10.41 22.51 12.51
C THR A 43 -11.87 22.80 12.79
N THR A 44 -12.78 22.03 12.23
CA THR A 44 -14.22 22.07 12.58
C THR A 44 -14.53 21.47 13.95
N GLU A 45 -13.59 20.71 14.51
CA GLU A 45 -13.81 19.96 15.75
C GLU A 45 -12.86 20.36 16.88
N LYS A 46 -11.66 20.85 16.54
CA LYS A 46 -10.60 21.08 17.53
C LYS A 46 -9.81 22.35 17.26
N TRP A 47 -9.36 22.96 18.35
CA TRP A 47 -8.31 23.95 18.40
C TRP A 47 -7.11 23.37 19.14
N VAL A 48 -5.93 23.34 18.51
CA VAL A 48 -4.71 22.72 19.08
C VAL A 48 -3.52 23.65 18.86
N ALA A 49 -2.77 23.93 19.93
CA ALA A 49 -1.51 24.66 19.81
C ALA A 49 -0.45 23.80 19.11
N CYS A 50 0.10 24.26 17.99
CA CYS A 50 1.21 23.60 17.31
C CYS A 50 2.57 24.09 17.78
N ALA A 51 2.68 25.39 18.08
CA ALA A 51 3.85 26.02 18.67
C ALA A 51 3.43 27.19 19.57
N THR A 52 4.16 27.43 20.64
CA THR A 52 3.87 28.48 21.60
C THR A 52 5.16 29.19 22.08
N HIS A 53 5.04 30.48 22.37
CA HIS A 53 6.03 31.25 23.11
C HIS A 53 5.28 31.94 24.28
N ASP A 54 5.65 31.62 25.53
CA ASP A 54 4.90 32.00 26.73
C ASP A 54 5.80 32.65 27.77
N GLN A 55 5.63 33.97 27.98
CA GLN A 55 6.35 34.76 28.97
C GLN A 55 5.46 35.20 30.15
N ILE A 56 4.12 34.95 30.04
CA ILE A 56 3.13 35.34 31.03
C ILE A 56 2.58 34.18 31.84
N ASN A 57 3.11 32.96 31.64
CA ASN A 57 2.66 31.73 32.26
C ASN A 57 1.17 31.43 31.96
N PHE A 58 0.76 31.65 30.71
CA PHE A 58 -0.56 31.27 30.23
C PHE A 58 -0.79 29.75 30.34
N GLY A 59 0.33 28.96 30.25
CA GLY A 59 0.35 27.53 30.55
C GLY A 59 -0.03 26.62 29.39
N LEU A 60 -0.15 27.17 28.18
CA LEU A 60 -0.45 26.40 26.99
C LEU A 60 0.85 25.93 26.30
N VAL A 61 0.97 24.64 26.07
CA VAL A 61 2.14 24.02 25.44
C VAL A 61 1.76 23.40 24.11
N PRO A 62 2.71 23.11 23.20
CA PRO A 62 2.43 22.38 21.97
C PRO A 62 1.70 21.05 22.23
N GLY A 63 0.61 20.81 21.49
CA GLY A 63 -0.32 19.71 21.72
C GLY A 63 -1.45 20.02 22.69
N GLY A 64 -1.41 21.17 23.41
CA GLY A 64 -2.50 21.61 24.26
C GLY A 64 -3.73 22.00 23.44
N GLU A 65 -4.91 21.61 23.94
CA GLU A 65 -6.20 21.87 23.28
C GLU A 65 -6.99 22.94 24.04
N LEU A 66 -7.69 23.80 23.32
CA LEU A 66 -8.72 24.68 23.85
C LEU A 66 -10.09 24.27 23.32
N VAL A 67 -11.14 24.54 24.07
CA VAL A 67 -12.51 24.29 23.60
C VAL A 67 -12.79 25.21 22.42
N LEU A 68 -13.00 24.69 21.24
CA LEU A 68 -13.07 25.42 19.97
C LEU A 68 -14.07 26.60 20.04
N GLU A 69 -15.26 26.36 20.53
CA GLU A 69 -16.36 27.31 20.61
C GLU A 69 -16.06 28.48 21.56
N THR A 70 -15.06 28.31 22.44
CA THR A 70 -14.64 29.36 23.37
C THR A 70 -13.51 30.21 22.81
N THR A 71 -13.07 29.98 21.56
CA THR A 71 -11.97 30.71 20.95
C THR A 71 -12.42 31.65 19.84
N ILE A 72 -11.84 32.87 19.81
CA ILE A 72 -12.03 33.81 18.68
C ILE A 72 -11.47 33.21 17.36
N CYS A 73 -10.53 32.30 17.46
CA CYS A 73 -9.97 31.60 16.27
C CYS A 73 -11.04 30.81 15.50
N ASN A 74 -12.12 30.37 16.15
CA ASN A 74 -13.24 29.73 15.46
C ASN A 74 -13.99 30.73 14.57
N GLU A 75 -14.18 31.97 15.00
CA GLU A 75 -14.76 33.04 14.17
C GLU A 75 -13.85 33.35 12.96
N ILE A 76 -12.53 33.41 13.19
CA ILE A 76 -11.55 33.63 12.12
C ILE A 76 -11.60 32.49 11.07
N ARG A 77 -11.80 31.26 11.51
CA ARG A 77 -11.98 30.11 10.58
C ARG A 77 -13.19 30.31 9.65
N GLU A 78 -14.30 30.86 10.18
CA GLU A 78 -15.53 31.07 9.41
C GLU A 78 -15.43 32.24 8.42
N HIS A 79 -14.76 33.31 8.79
CA HIS A 79 -14.73 34.56 8.01
C HIS A 79 -13.37 34.81 7.33
N GLN A 80 -12.33 34.09 7.71
CA GLN A 80 -10.96 34.22 7.23
C GLN A 80 -10.39 35.67 7.32
N ASN A 81 -10.88 36.43 8.26
CA ASN A 81 -10.41 37.80 8.53
C ASN A 81 -9.63 37.85 9.85
N ALA A 82 -8.62 38.71 9.90
CA ALA A 82 -7.90 38.99 11.12
C ALA A 82 -8.82 39.61 12.18
N VAL A 83 -8.57 39.26 13.44
CA VAL A 83 -9.20 39.90 14.59
C VAL A 83 -8.11 40.58 15.42
N VAL A 84 -8.31 41.88 15.70
CA VAL A 84 -7.36 42.72 16.43
C VAL A 84 -8.11 43.49 17.52
N ILE A 85 -7.59 43.47 18.74
CA ILE A 85 -8.18 44.10 19.93
C ILE A 85 -7.06 44.74 20.73
N ASP A 86 -7.01 46.07 20.77
CA ASP A 86 -6.05 46.83 21.58
C ASP A 86 -6.37 46.72 23.08
N HIS A 87 -7.66 46.88 23.44
CA HIS A 87 -8.14 46.84 24.80
C HIS A 87 -9.56 46.25 24.83
N VAL A 88 -9.71 45.08 25.42
CA VAL A 88 -11.00 44.37 25.49
C VAL A 88 -12.05 45.19 26.20
N ALA A 89 -11.73 45.81 27.33
CA ALA A 89 -12.70 46.56 28.14
C ALA A 89 -13.25 47.80 27.42
N GLU A 90 -12.54 48.34 26.43
CA GLU A 90 -12.96 49.49 25.62
C GLU A 90 -13.60 49.08 24.29
N SER A 91 -13.63 47.77 23.96
CA SER A 91 -14.18 47.27 22.71
C SER A 91 -15.69 47.04 22.81
N GLU A 92 -16.50 47.72 21.98
CA GLU A 92 -17.95 47.51 21.94
C GLU A 92 -18.32 46.05 21.65
N LYS A 93 -17.55 45.37 20.80
CA LYS A 93 -17.82 43.98 20.41
C LYS A 93 -17.32 42.97 21.44
N PHE A 94 -16.16 43.23 22.07
CA PHE A 94 -15.46 42.20 22.85
C PHE A 94 -15.48 42.40 24.35
N ALA A 95 -15.98 43.55 24.88
CA ALA A 95 -16.06 43.82 26.30
C ALA A 95 -16.87 42.79 27.12
N HIS A 96 -17.87 42.17 26.46
CA HIS A 96 -18.73 41.15 27.05
C HIS A 96 -18.56 39.79 26.40
N HIS A 97 -17.54 39.60 25.55
CA HIS A 97 -17.30 38.34 24.86
C HIS A 97 -16.74 37.29 25.84
N HIS A 98 -17.24 36.07 25.75
CA HIS A 98 -16.90 35.00 26.69
C HIS A 98 -15.40 34.63 26.66
N THR A 99 -14.72 34.71 25.50
CA THR A 99 -13.30 34.33 25.35
C THR A 99 -12.36 35.16 26.21
N PRO A 100 -12.33 36.52 26.13
CA PRO A 100 -11.51 37.35 27.02
C PRO A 100 -11.82 37.13 28.50
N LEU A 101 -13.10 36.97 28.86
CA LEU A 101 -13.52 36.71 30.24
C LEU A 101 -13.00 35.36 30.76
N MET A 102 -12.96 34.34 29.92
CA MET A 102 -12.52 32.99 30.30
C MET A 102 -11.00 32.91 30.41
N TYR A 103 -10.28 33.52 29.46
CA TYR A 103 -8.82 33.38 29.35
C TYR A 103 -8.05 34.57 29.93
N GLY A 104 -8.71 35.63 30.40
CA GLY A 104 -8.10 36.70 31.17
C GLY A 104 -7.23 37.69 30.40
N PHE A 105 -7.37 37.81 29.07
CA PHE A 105 -6.57 38.74 28.27
C PHE A 105 -7.30 40.07 28.00
N GLN A 106 -6.52 41.13 27.81
CA GLN A 106 -6.98 42.48 27.46
C GLN A 106 -6.59 42.90 26.04
N SER A 107 -5.51 42.31 25.49
CA SER A 107 -5.13 42.54 24.11
C SER A 107 -5.08 41.22 23.36
N TYR A 108 -5.48 41.26 22.08
CA TYR A 108 -5.55 40.09 21.21
C TYR A 108 -5.27 40.50 19.78
N ILE A 109 -4.45 39.70 19.09
CA ILE A 109 -4.32 39.73 17.63
C ILE A 109 -4.24 38.32 17.12
N SER A 110 -4.96 38.01 16.06
CA SER A 110 -4.89 36.73 15.40
C SER A 110 -5.17 36.88 13.91
N VAL A 111 -4.34 36.26 13.08
CA VAL A 111 -4.48 36.26 11.64
C VAL A 111 -4.61 34.84 11.11
N PRO A 112 -5.36 34.61 10.03
CA PRO A 112 -5.49 33.30 9.43
C PRO A 112 -4.19 32.87 8.75
N ILE A 113 -3.87 31.58 8.83
CA ILE A 113 -2.85 30.90 8.04
C ILE A 113 -3.60 30.14 6.97
N THR A 114 -3.47 30.57 5.72
CA THR A 114 -4.17 29.98 4.56
C THR A 114 -3.15 29.40 3.59
N LEU A 115 -3.27 28.10 3.28
CA LEU A 115 -2.38 27.40 2.35
C LEU A 115 -2.63 27.86 0.91
N LYS A 116 -1.69 27.58 -0.02
CA LYS A 116 -1.86 27.89 -1.46
C LYS A 116 -3.09 27.26 -2.10
N SER A 117 -3.56 26.15 -1.54
CA SER A 117 -4.82 25.51 -1.97
C SER A 117 -6.07 26.35 -1.67
N GLY A 118 -5.96 27.40 -0.85
CA GLY A 118 -7.07 28.13 -0.27
C GLY A 118 -7.60 27.48 1.02
N GLU A 119 -7.03 26.37 1.46
CA GLU A 119 -7.41 25.71 2.71
C GLU A 119 -6.94 26.53 3.90
N PHE A 120 -7.85 26.75 4.84
CA PHE A 120 -7.55 27.34 6.14
C PHE A 120 -6.84 26.30 7.03
N PHE A 121 -5.60 26.57 7.39
CA PHE A 121 -4.83 25.71 8.30
C PHE A 121 -5.15 26.02 9.75
N GLY A 122 -5.10 27.29 10.11
CA GLY A 122 -5.26 27.73 11.48
C GLY A 122 -4.94 29.20 11.65
N THR A 123 -4.37 29.59 12.79
CA THR A 123 -4.08 30.99 13.08
C THR A 123 -2.69 31.19 13.69
N LEU A 124 -2.09 32.34 13.39
CA LEU A 124 -1.00 32.94 14.17
C LEU A 124 -1.61 33.97 15.10
N CYS A 125 -1.49 33.81 16.41
CA CYS A 125 -2.10 34.67 17.40
C CYS A 125 -1.12 35.12 18.50
N ALA A 126 -1.45 36.25 19.14
CA ALA A 126 -0.83 36.72 20.38
C ALA A 126 -1.88 37.27 21.31
N ILE A 127 -1.65 37.16 22.64
CA ILE A 127 -2.50 37.66 23.71
C ILE A 127 -1.65 38.26 24.84
N ASP A 128 -2.26 39.17 25.58
CA ASP A 128 -1.67 39.71 26.81
C ASP A 128 -2.78 40.10 27.83
N PRO A 129 -2.54 39.91 29.13
CA PRO A 129 -3.49 40.38 30.17
C PRO A 129 -3.54 41.91 30.34
N SER A 130 -2.58 42.63 29.73
CA SER A 130 -2.52 44.08 29.70
C SER A 130 -2.91 44.64 28.34
N PRO A 131 -3.44 45.91 28.27
CA PRO A 131 -3.71 46.58 27.00
C PRO A 131 -2.41 46.91 26.24
N HIS A 132 -2.40 46.62 24.94
CA HIS A 132 -1.31 46.93 24.00
C HIS A 132 -1.86 47.51 22.71
N LYS A 133 -1.13 48.48 22.11
CA LYS A 133 -1.51 49.07 20.81
C LYS A 133 -1.07 48.16 19.68
N VAL A 134 -1.99 47.26 19.26
CA VAL A 134 -1.74 46.27 18.21
C VAL A 134 -2.54 46.51 16.93
N ASP A 135 -3.59 47.30 16.99
CA ASP A 135 -4.39 47.71 15.82
C ASP A 135 -3.65 48.80 15.04
N THR A 136 -2.61 48.40 14.37
CA THR A 136 -1.84 49.24 13.46
C THR A 136 -1.55 48.53 12.16
N PRO A 137 -1.48 49.26 11.01
CA PRO A 137 -1.14 48.63 9.73
C PRO A 137 0.20 47.89 9.77
N GLN A 138 1.17 48.34 10.54
CA GLN A 138 2.49 47.71 10.69
C GLN A 138 2.38 46.39 11.42
N THR A 139 1.66 46.32 12.54
CA THR A 139 1.49 45.09 13.31
C THR A 139 0.70 44.04 12.51
N ILE A 140 -0.44 44.45 11.91
CA ILE A 140 -1.24 43.55 11.08
C ILE A 140 -0.46 43.05 9.90
N GLY A 141 0.28 43.93 9.19
CA GLY A 141 1.15 43.55 8.07
C GLY A 141 2.24 42.57 8.47
N MET A 142 2.87 42.72 9.63
CA MET A 142 3.87 41.82 10.17
C MET A 142 3.27 40.43 10.45
N PHE A 143 2.11 40.37 11.13
CA PHE A 143 1.43 39.09 11.39
C PHE A 143 1.03 38.36 10.08
N THR A 144 0.47 39.13 9.13
CA THR A 144 0.08 38.58 7.83
C THR A 144 1.30 37.99 7.09
N MET A 145 2.40 38.75 7.05
CA MET A 145 3.66 38.27 6.44
C MET A 145 4.18 36.98 7.12
N PHE A 146 4.11 36.90 8.43
CA PHE A 146 4.54 35.69 9.15
C PHE A 146 3.58 34.52 8.93
N ALA A 147 2.27 34.76 8.90
CA ALA A 147 1.28 33.74 8.56
C ALA A 147 1.51 33.18 7.15
N ASP A 148 1.76 34.07 6.16
CA ASP A 148 2.09 33.68 4.79
C ASP A 148 3.41 32.87 4.72
N LEU A 149 4.43 33.26 5.50
CA LEU A 149 5.70 32.54 5.58
C LEU A 149 5.52 31.14 6.17
N ILE A 150 4.69 31.00 7.22
CA ILE A 150 4.36 29.68 7.80
C ILE A 150 3.61 28.84 6.77
N ALA A 151 2.60 29.39 6.09
CA ALA A 151 1.85 28.72 5.04
C ALA A 151 2.76 28.26 3.92
N PHE A 152 3.68 29.11 3.45
CA PHE A 152 4.66 28.76 2.42
C PHE A 152 5.54 27.55 2.83
N HIS A 153 6.02 27.52 4.07
CA HIS A 153 6.81 26.38 4.56
C HIS A 153 6.00 25.10 4.68
N LEU A 154 4.74 25.17 5.14
CA LEU A 154 3.85 24.03 5.20
C LEU A 154 3.61 23.43 3.80
N ASP A 155 3.30 24.28 2.82
CA ASP A 155 3.14 23.86 1.42
C ASP A 155 4.42 23.24 0.85
N ALA A 156 5.59 23.81 1.18
CA ALA A 156 6.88 23.27 0.73
C ALA A 156 7.15 21.89 1.33
N LEU A 157 6.90 21.70 2.64
CA LEU A 157 7.06 20.40 3.30
C LEU A 157 6.12 19.34 2.71
N ASP A 158 4.86 19.68 2.44
CA ASP A 158 3.91 18.78 1.79
C ASP A 158 4.38 18.37 0.38
N GLN A 159 4.90 19.30 -0.41
CA GLN A 159 5.46 19.00 -1.73
C GLN A 159 6.70 18.09 -1.67
N VAL A 160 7.60 18.33 -0.71
CA VAL A 160 8.77 17.47 -0.51
C VAL A 160 8.33 16.05 -0.16
N ASN A 161 7.44 15.89 0.81
CA ASN A 161 6.92 14.59 1.24
C ASN A 161 6.24 13.83 0.08
N LYS A 162 5.45 14.53 -0.74
CA LYS A 162 4.81 13.94 -1.93
C LYS A 162 5.83 13.52 -2.99
N SER A 163 6.88 14.33 -3.18
CA SER A 163 7.94 14.02 -4.13
C SER A 163 8.78 12.82 -3.68
N GLU A 164 9.15 12.77 -2.40
CA GLU A 164 9.88 11.63 -1.83
C GLU A 164 9.09 10.32 -1.94
N LYS A 165 7.79 10.36 -1.64
CA LYS A 165 6.92 9.20 -1.79
C LYS A 165 6.88 8.70 -3.24
N ARG A 166 6.72 9.60 -4.22
CA ARG A 166 6.73 9.24 -5.64
C ARG A 166 8.08 8.65 -6.07
N LEU A 167 9.18 9.25 -5.62
CA LEU A 167 10.52 8.74 -5.92
C LEU A 167 10.72 7.33 -5.37
N GLN A 168 10.24 7.05 -4.16
CA GLN A 168 10.28 5.72 -3.57
C GLN A 168 9.48 4.70 -4.38
N GLU A 169 8.28 5.07 -4.82
CA GLU A 169 7.43 4.23 -5.67
C GLU A 169 8.13 3.94 -7.02
N GLU A 170 8.75 4.94 -7.65
CA GLU A 170 9.49 4.78 -8.90
C GLU A 170 10.74 3.90 -8.74
N LEU A 171 11.49 4.05 -7.64
CA LEU A 171 12.65 3.22 -7.33
C LEU A 171 12.27 1.74 -7.17
N VAL A 172 11.18 1.45 -6.47
CA VAL A 172 10.67 0.08 -6.33
C VAL A 172 10.30 -0.51 -7.69
N ILE A 173 9.64 0.26 -8.55
CA ILE A 173 9.28 -0.17 -9.91
C ILE A 173 10.54 -0.42 -10.76
N ALA A 174 11.53 0.46 -10.68
CA ALA A 174 12.79 0.32 -11.41
C ALA A 174 13.56 -0.93 -10.98
N GLN A 175 13.68 -1.20 -9.68
CA GLN A 175 14.32 -2.40 -9.15
C GLN A 175 13.62 -3.69 -9.62
N LEU A 176 12.28 -3.70 -9.57
CA LEU A 176 11.50 -4.83 -10.07
C LEU A 176 11.70 -5.06 -11.56
N ARG A 177 11.80 -3.97 -12.35
CA ARG A 177 12.08 -4.05 -13.79
C ARG A 177 13.46 -4.64 -14.08
N GLU A 178 14.50 -4.25 -13.34
CA GLU A 178 15.84 -4.80 -13.49
C GLU A 178 15.91 -6.28 -13.13
N GLN A 179 15.32 -6.67 -12.00
CA GLN A 179 15.22 -8.08 -11.60
C GLN A 179 14.47 -8.91 -12.65
N PHE A 180 13.39 -8.38 -13.18
CA PHE A 180 12.60 -8.99 -14.23
C PHE A 180 13.43 -9.27 -15.49
N ILE A 181 14.18 -8.27 -16.00
CA ILE A 181 15.03 -8.43 -17.20
C ILE A 181 16.14 -9.48 -16.96
N ALA A 182 16.78 -9.45 -15.79
CA ALA A 182 17.87 -10.38 -15.48
C ALA A 182 17.38 -11.83 -15.41
N ILE A 183 16.23 -12.07 -14.75
CA ILE A 183 15.64 -13.40 -14.59
C ILE A 183 15.12 -13.94 -15.93
N LEU A 184 14.44 -13.07 -16.72
CA LEU A 184 13.98 -13.43 -18.06
C LEU A 184 15.10 -13.88 -18.97
N GLY A 185 16.22 -13.14 -18.98
CA GLY A 185 17.35 -13.47 -19.83
C GLY A 185 17.94 -14.86 -19.56
N HIS A 186 17.94 -15.29 -18.32
CA HIS A 186 18.42 -16.61 -17.90
C HIS A 186 17.36 -17.71 -18.16
N ASP A 187 16.14 -17.52 -17.71
CA ASP A 187 15.11 -18.55 -17.67
C ASP A 187 14.48 -18.83 -19.04
N LEU A 188 14.50 -17.86 -19.98
CA LEU A 188 14.15 -18.10 -21.39
C LEU A 188 15.31 -18.72 -22.17
N ARG A 189 16.57 -18.36 -21.86
CA ARG A 189 17.73 -18.91 -22.57
C ARG A 189 17.90 -20.42 -22.34
N ASN A 190 17.58 -20.92 -21.13
CA ASN A 190 17.71 -22.32 -20.79
C ASN A 190 16.85 -23.27 -21.64
N PRO A 191 15.50 -23.10 -21.73
CA PRO A 191 14.66 -23.92 -22.58
C PRO A 191 14.97 -23.74 -24.08
N LEU A 192 15.34 -22.52 -24.50
CA LEU A 192 15.74 -22.27 -25.89
C LEU A 192 17.02 -23.05 -26.25
N ASN A 193 18.02 -23.05 -25.37
CA ASN A 193 19.23 -23.83 -25.56
C ASN A 193 18.93 -25.34 -25.59
N ALA A 194 18.01 -25.83 -24.75
CA ALA A 194 17.60 -27.24 -24.77
C ALA A 194 16.90 -27.61 -26.08
N ILE A 195 16.04 -26.75 -26.61
CA ILE A 195 15.39 -26.93 -27.93
C ILE A 195 16.45 -26.94 -29.03
N SER A 196 17.34 -25.95 -29.05
CA SER A 196 18.40 -25.84 -30.07
C SER A 196 19.34 -27.03 -30.09
N ASN A 197 19.84 -27.42 -28.90
CA ASN A 197 20.75 -28.56 -28.77
C ASN A 197 20.06 -29.87 -29.17
N SER A 198 18.81 -30.10 -28.75
CA SER A 198 18.05 -31.31 -29.12
C SER A 198 17.76 -31.36 -30.62
N SER A 199 17.43 -30.20 -31.24
CA SER A 199 17.23 -30.11 -32.69
C SER A 199 18.50 -30.44 -33.48
N GLN A 200 19.68 -29.92 -33.02
CA GLN A 200 20.98 -30.23 -33.65
C GLN A 200 21.36 -31.70 -33.51
N LEU A 201 21.04 -32.33 -32.39
CA LEU A 201 21.28 -33.75 -32.18
C LEU A 201 20.34 -34.61 -33.01
N LEU A 202 19.06 -34.25 -33.15
CA LEU A 202 18.10 -34.91 -34.02
C LEU A 202 18.58 -34.99 -35.48
N ALA A 203 19.20 -33.91 -35.98
CA ALA A 203 19.73 -33.83 -37.32
C ALA A 203 20.88 -34.84 -37.60
N ARG A 204 21.41 -35.51 -36.57
CA ARG A 204 22.57 -36.40 -36.62
C ARG A 204 22.28 -37.87 -36.27
N LEU A 205 21.03 -38.22 -35.97
CA LEU A 205 20.69 -39.53 -35.39
C LEU A 205 19.72 -40.33 -36.26
N ASP A 206 20.09 -41.65 -36.44
CA ASP A 206 19.28 -42.64 -37.17
C ASP A 206 18.50 -43.62 -36.27
N GLN A 207 18.50 -43.44 -34.92
CA GLN A 207 17.88 -44.39 -33.98
C GLN A 207 16.57 -43.84 -33.38
N GLU A 208 15.48 -44.58 -33.55
CA GLU A 208 14.09 -44.19 -33.19
C GLU A 208 13.90 -43.83 -31.70
N GLU A 209 14.47 -44.58 -30.75
CA GLU A 209 14.36 -44.30 -29.32
C GLU A 209 15.07 -42.99 -28.88
N ARG A 210 16.20 -42.66 -29.50
CA ARG A 210 16.93 -41.40 -29.22
C ARG A 210 16.21 -40.19 -29.81
N VAL A 211 15.60 -40.36 -30.99
CA VAL A 211 14.77 -39.34 -31.63
C VAL A 211 13.60 -38.98 -30.72
N GLN A 212 12.89 -39.98 -30.17
CA GLN A 212 11.76 -39.76 -29.29
C GLN A 212 12.15 -38.98 -28.04
N ARG A 213 13.26 -39.32 -27.36
CA ARG A 213 13.75 -38.56 -26.18
C ARG A 213 14.06 -37.11 -26.50
N LEU A 214 14.63 -36.80 -27.66
CA LEU A 214 14.95 -35.44 -28.07
C LEU A 214 13.68 -34.66 -28.43
N VAL A 215 12.69 -35.27 -29.03
CA VAL A 215 11.37 -34.71 -29.29
C VAL A 215 10.69 -34.36 -27.97
N ASP A 216 10.75 -35.22 -26.96
CA ASP A 216 10.18 -34.97 -25.64
C ASP A 216 10.86 -33.78 -24.92
N VAL A 217 12.20 -33.66 -25.04
CA VAL A 217 12.95 -32.52 -24.51
C VAL A 217 12.52 -31.22 -25.19
N ILE A 218 12.35 -31.20 -26.51
CA ILE A 218 11.88 -30.04 -27.26
C ILE A 218 10.47 -29.67 -26.82
N LYS A 219 9.55 -30.63 -26.75
CA LYS A 219 8.17 -30.46 -26.37
C LYS A 219 8.05 -29.88 -24.96
N ASN A 220 8.76 -30.46 -23.99
CA ASN A 220 8.77 -30.00 -22.60
C ASN A 220 9.40 -28.61 -22.43
N SER A 221 10.41 -28.28 -23.26
CA SER A 221 11.04 -26.96 -23.24
C SER A 221 10.13 -25.89 -23.83
N SER A 222 9.42 -26.21 -24.92
CA SER A 222 8.42 -25.33 -25.53
C SER A 222 7.25 -25.05 -24.56
N PHE A 223 6.76 -26.10 -23.89
CA PHE A 223 5.71 -25.95 -22.88
C PHE A 223 6.13 -25.00 -21.73
N ARG A 224 7.35 -25.18 -21.23
CA ARG A 224 7.92 -24.28 -20.21
C ARG A 224 8.04 -22.83 -20.68
N MET A 225 8.47 -22.62 -21.93
CA MET A 225 8.56 -21.27 -22.49
C MET A 225 7.19 -20.60 -22.57
N ASN A 226 6.16 -21.31 -23.00
CA ASN A 226 4.80 -20.76 -23.04
C ASN A 226 4.32 -20.35 -21.64
N GLY A 227 4.50 -21.19 -20.62
CA GLY A 227 4.17 -20.84 -19.24
C GLY A 227 4.94 -19.63 -18.70
N LEU A 228 6.23 -19.48 -19.07
CA LEU A 228 7.01 -18.29 -18.71
C LEU A 228 6.48 -17.03 -19.38
N ILE A 229 6.10 -17.09 -20.67
CA ILE A 229 5.55 -15.96 -21.43
C ILE A 229 4.18 -15.54 -20.85
N GLU A 230 3.29 -16.50 -20.56
CA GLU A 230 1.98 -16.21 -19.94
C GLU A 230 2.13 -15.55 -18.58
N ASN A 231 2.98 -16.11 -17.71
CA ASN A 231 3.26 -15.51 -16.40
C ASN A 231 3.83 -14.09 -16.52
N MET A 232 4.63 -13.83 -17.56
CA MET A 232 5.19 -12.51 -17.83
C MET A 232 4.12 -11.50 -18.26
N LEU A 233 3.21 -11.90 -19.14
CA LEU A 233 2.11 -11.07 -19.60
C LEU A 233 1.15 -10.73 -18.44
N ASP A 234 0.84 -11.71 -17.60
CA ASP A 234 -0.01 -11.50 -16.42
C ASP A 234 0.65 -10.59 -15.39
N PHE A 235 1.95 -10.75 -15.15
CA PHE A 235 2.70 -9.85 -14.27
C PHE A 235 2.71 -8.41 -14.80
N ALA A 236 2.98 -8.23 -16.10
CA ALA A 236 2.98 -6.91 -16.74
C ALA A 236 1.60 -6.25 -16.66
N SER A 237 0.52 -7.00 -16.92
CA SER A 237 -0.86 -6.52 -16.86
C SER A 237 -1.26 -6.14 -15.43
N GLY A 238 -0.89 -6.94 -14.45
CA GLY A 238 -1.19 -6.68 -13.03
C GLY A 238 -0.54 -5.39 -12.50
N ARG A 239 0.67 -5.06 -12.96
CA ARG A 239 1.43 -3.87 -12.52
C ARG A 239 1.09 -2.59 -13.27
N LEU A 240 0.59 -2.65 -14.49
CA LEU A 240 0.18 -1.47 -15.28
C LEU A 240 -1.16 -0.86 -14.82
N GLY A 241 -1.68 -1.29 -13.69
CA GLY A 241 -2.82 -0.66 -13.02
C GLY A 241 -4.19 -1.29 -13.33
N GLY A 242 -4.24 -2.42 -14.05
CA GLY A 242 -5.50 -3.09 -14.41
C GLY A 242 -5.84 -4.34 -13.58
N GLY A 243 -4.90 -4.88 -12.78
CA GLY A 243 -5.07 -6.18 -12.16
C GLY A 243 -5.15 -7.32 -13.18
N ILE A 244 -5.33 -8.56 -12.72
CA ILE A 244 -5.64 -9.68 -13.61
C ILE A 244 -7.12 -9.59 -14.01
N THR A 245 -7.37 -9.46 -15.31
CA THR A 245 -8.74 -9.47 -15.83
C THR A 245 -9.28 -10.89 -15.79
N ILE A 246 -10.48 -11.06 -15.25
CA ILE A 246 -11.22 -12.32 -15.21
C ILE A 246 -12.52 -12.20 -16.00
N THR A 247 -12.91 -13.29 -16.64
CA THR A 247 -14.22 -13.42 -17.32
C THR A 247 -14.96 -14.58 -16.66
N ARG A 248 -15.80 -14.27 -15.67
CA ARG A 248 -16.57 -15.29 -14.94
C ARG A 248 -17.62 -15.92 -15.84
N THR A 249 -17.76 -17.20 -15.75
CA THR A 249 -18.81 -18.00 -16.39
C THR A 249 -19.70 -18.57 -15.28
N PRO A 250 -21.00 -18.25 -15.26
CA PRO A 250 -21.92 -18.89 -14.33
C PRO A 250 -21.92 -20.41 -14.55
N ASP A 251 -22.00 -21.16 -13.45
CA ASP A 251 -22.04 -22.63 -13.47
C ASP A 251 -20.88 -23.27 -14.24
N GLU A 252 -19.66 -22.69 -14.10
CA GLU A 252 -18.44 -23.24 -14.72
C GLU A 252 -18.18 -24.67 -14.24
N ASP A 253 -17.99 -25.60 -15.18
CA ASP A 253 -17.65 -26.99 -14.87
C ASP A 253 -16.16 -27.10 -14.43
N LEU A 254 -15.89 -26.64 -13.21
CA LEU A 254 -14.55 -26.62 -12.65
C LEU A 254 -13.96 -28.02 -12.46
N GLU A 255 -14.79 -29.05 -12.21
CA GLU A 255 -14.29 -30.42 -12.10
C GLU A 255 -13.63 -30.87 -13.39
N LYS A 256 -14.26 -30.60 -14.52
CA LYS A 256 -13.70 -30.90 -15.85
C LYS A 256 -12.44 -30.09 -16.12
N VAL A 257 -12.45 -28.80 -15.81
CA VAL A 257 -11.31 -27.91 -15.99
C VAL A 257 -10.11 -28.38 -15.16
N LEU A 258 -10.32 -28.68 -13.88
CA LEU A 258 -9.25 -29.15 -12.98
C LEU A 258 -8.72 -30.52 -13.40
N THR A 259 -9.63 -31.44 -13.81
CA THR A 259 -9.24 -32.77 -14.30
C THR A 259 -8.35 -32.66 -15.53
N GLN A 260 -8.68 -31.78 -16.48
CA GLN A 260 -7.85 -31.58 -17.68
C GLN A 260 -6.43 -31.14 -17.31
N VAL A 261 -6.28 -30.14 -16.42
CA VAL A 261 -4.95 -29.69 -15.97
C VAL A 261 -4.15 -30.82 -15.32
N ILE A 262 -4.81 -31.63 -14.49
CA ILE A 262 -4.16 -32.75 -13.81
C ILE A 262 -3.67 -33.80 -14.81
N GLU A 263 -4.48 -34.14 -15.82
CA GLU A 263 -4.08 -35.10 -16.86
C GLU A 263 -2.92 -34.56 -17.70
N GLU A 264 -2.90 -33.28 -18.05
CA GLU A 264 -1.77 -32.63 -18.72
C GLU A 264 -0.50 -32.72 -17.87
N MET A 265 -0.59 -32.47 -16.56
CA MET A 265 0.56 -32.57 -15.66
C MET A 265 1.06 -33.99 -15.44
N LYS A 266 0.18 -34.99 -15.45
CA LYS A 266 0.57 -36.42 -15.43
C LYS A 266 1.42 -36.82 -16.66
N VAL A 267 1.13 -36.26 -17.83
CA VAL A 267 1.93 -36.47 -19.03
C VAL A 267 3.35 -35.91 -18.87
N VAL A 268 3.45 -34.71 -18.25
CA VAL A 268 4.76 -34.04 -18.01
C VAL A 268 5.56 -34.73 -16.90
N TYR A 269 4.87 -35.29 -15.89
CA TYR A 269 5.46 -35.92 -14.71
C TYR A 269 4.97 -37.39 -14.54
N PRO A 270 5.26 -38.31 -15.45
CA PRO A 270 4.67 -39.64 -15.49
C PRO A 270 4.98 -40.51 -14.27
N ASN A 271 6.08 -40.22 -13.56
CA ASN A 271 6.52 -40.98 -12.40
C ASN A 271 6.05 -40.38 -11.06
N ARG A 272 5.15 -39.36 -11.08
CA ARG A 272 4.65 -38.70 -9.88
C ARG A 272 3.21 -39.13 -9.60
N ALA A 273 2.96 -39.57 -8.36
CA ALA A 273 1.61 -39.94 -7.92
C ALA A 273 0.81 -38.69 -7.55
N ILE A 274 -0.36 -38.53 -8.18
CA ILE A 274 -1.32 -37.45 -7.88
C ILE A 274 -2.62 -38.10 -7.46
N LYS A 275 -3.11 -37.75 -6.26
CA LYS A 275 -4.41 -38.19 -5.73
C LYS A 275 -5.37 -37.03 -5.76
N THR A 276 -6.58 -37.26 -6.28
CA THR A 276 -7.63 -36.25 -6.39
C THR A 276 -8.87 -36.62 -5.57
N THR A 277 -9.51 -35.62 -5.00
CA THR A 277 -10.80 -35.73 -4.30
C THR A 277 -11.64 -34.51 -4.63
N PHE A 278 -12.76 -34.69 -5.34
CA PHE A 278 -13.64 -33.62 -5.77
C PHE A 278 -15.02 -33.80 -5.17
N ASN A 279 -15.63 -32.69 -4.71
CA ASN A 279 -16.99 -32.64 -4.20
C ASN A 279 -17.65 -31.28 -4.52
N PHE A 280 -18.32 -31.18 -5.65
CA PHE A 280 -18.97 -29.96 -6.11
C PHE A 280 -20.47 -30.03 -5.84
N ASP A 281 -20.92 -29.56 -4.67
CA ASP A 281 -22.33 -29.57 -4.26
C ASP A 281 -23.10 -28.33 -4.77
N TYR A 282 -22.37 -27.25 -5.10
CA TYR A 282 -22.94 -25.98 -5.55
C TYR A 282 -22.24 -25.45 -6.80
N PRO A 283 -22.97 -24.77 -7.71
CA PRO A 283 -22.40 -24.15 -8.89
C PRO A 283 -21.42 -23.03 -8.50
N VAL A 284 -20.36 -22.86 -9.28
CA VAL A 284 -19.31 -21.87 -9.04
C VAL A 284 -19.26 -20.85 -10.17
N ASN A 285 -19.36 -19.57 -9.85
CA ASN A 285 -19.21 -18.47 -10.80
C ASN A 285 -17.74 -18.03 -10.87
N ALA A 286 -16.97 -18.62 -11.78
CA ALA A 286 -15.53 -18.40 -11.88
C ALA A 286 -15.05 -18.30 -13.34
N ASP A 287 -13.82 -17.82 -13.52
CA ASP A 287 -13.07 -17.93 -14.78
C ASP A 287 -12.29 -19.24 -14.78
N GLY A 288 -12.84 -20.26 -15.44
CA GLY A 288 -12.25 -21.60 -15.50
C GLY A 288 -10.81 -21.59 -16.04
N LYS A 289 -10.48 -20.73 -17.00
CA LYS A 289 -9.11 -20.61 -17.54
C LYS A 289 -8.13 -20.10 -16.50
N ARG A 290 -8.53 -19.11 -15.71
CA ARG A 290 -7.71 -18.54 -14.63
C ARG A 290 -7.56 -19.52 -13.46
N VAL A 291 -8.62 -20.25 -13.12
CA VAL A 291 -8.56 -21.31 -12.09
C VAL A 291 -7.64 -22.45 -12.56
N ALA A 292 -7.70 -22.85 -13.84
CA ALA A 292 -6.78 -23.80 -14.45
C ALA A 292 -5.30 -23.34 -14.34
N GLN A 293 -5.04 -22.08 -14.64
CA GLN A 293 -3.70 -21.49 -14.53
C GLN A 293 -3.21 -21.48 -13.06
N LEU A 294 -4.08 -21.12 -12.12
CA LEU A 294 -3.77 -21.16 -10.69
C LEU A 294 -3.41 -22.56 -10.25
N LEU A 295 -4.24 -23.58 -10.60
CA LEU A 295 -3.94 -24.97 -10.30
C LEU A 295 -2.61 -25.42 -10.92
N SER A 296 -2.35 -25.07 -12.19
CA SER A 296 -1.08 -25.40 -12.86
C SER A 296 0.13 -24.84 -12.11
N ASN A 297 0.06 -23.59 -11.62
CA ASN A 297 1.11 -22.97 -10.82
C ASN A 297 1.32 -23.68 -9.47
N LEU A 298 0.24 -23.99 -8.75
CA LEU A 298 0.32 -24.69 -7.46
C LEU A 298 0.81 -26.13 -7.62
N LEU A 299 0.28 -26.86 -8.61
CA LEU A 299 0.63 -28.24 -8.87
C LEU A 299 2.07 -28.37 -9.36
N GLY A 300 2.51 -27.47 -10.24
CA GLY A 300 3.90 -27.41 -10.70
C GLY A 300 4.87 -27.20 -9.54
N ASN A 301 4.55 -26.33 -8.60
CA ASN A 301 5.32 -26.15 -7.37
C ASN A 301 5.30 -27.40 -6.49
N ALA A 302 4.13 -27.98 -6.24
CA ALA A 302 4.01 -29.19 -5.43
C ALA A 302 4.84 -30.36 -6.00
N LEU A 303 4.79 -30.58 -7.31
CA LEU A 303 5.55 -31.64 -7.98
C LEU A 303 7.08 -31.37 -7.96
N SER A 304 7.50 -30.11 -7.97
CA SER A 304 8.91 -29.71 -7.95
C SER A 304 9.54 -29.79 -6.56
N TYR A 305 8.77 -29.48 -5.51
CA TYR A 305 9.28 -29.36 -4.14
C TYR A 305 8.92 -30.55 -3.24
N SER A 306 8.06 -31.46 -3.68
CA SER A 306 7.71 -32.65 -2.91
C SER A 306 8.86 -33.66 -2.87
N ALA A 307 8.92 -34.42 -1.78
CA ALA A 307 9.89 -35.49 -1.63
C ALA A 307 9.75 -36.56 -2.75
N ASN A 308 10.87 -37.19 -3.12
CA ASN A 308 10.84 -38.24 -4.16
C ASN A 308 9.94 -39.39 -3.71
N GLY A 309 9.05 -39.84 -4.63
CA GLY A 309 8.12 -40.93 -4.38
C GLY A 309 6.91 -40.57 -3.51
N SER A 310 6.78 -39.31 -3.05
CA SER A 310 5.60 -38.89 -2.31
C SER A 310 4.41 -38.57 -3.23
N VAL A 311 3.20 -38.64 -2.64
CA VAL A 311 1.95 -38.33 -3.33
C VAL A 311 1.66 -36.85 -3.18
N VAL A 312 1.26 -36.19 -4.28
CA VAL A 312 0.64 -34.86 -4.27
C VAL A 312 -0.86 -35.04 -4.17
N GLU A 313 -1.48 -34.39 -3.18
CA GLU A 313 -2.93 -34.48 -2.96
C GLU A 313 -3.61 -33.20 -3.46
N ILE A 314 -4.68 -33.35 -4.21
CA ILE A 314 -5.52 -32.25 -4.69
C ILE A 314 -6.94 -32.50 -4.21
N SER A 315 -7.51 -31.56 -3.49
CA SER A 315 -8.93 -31.57 -3.13
C SER A 315 -9.60 -30.31 -3.60
N ALA A 316 -10.77 -30.42 -4.21
CA ALA A 316 -11.59 -29.28 -4.60
C ALA A 316 -13.05 -29.56 -4.32
N GLY A 317 -13.79 -28.51 -3.97
CA GLY A 317 -15.23 -28.62 -3.72
C GLY A 317 -15.87 -27.26 -3.51
N SER A 318 -17.18 -27.25 -3.62
CA SER A 318 -18.02 -26.07 -3.42
C SER A 318 -19.14 -26.35 -2.44
N ASN A 319 -19.49 -25.34 -1.64
CA ASN A 319 -20.64 -25.31 -0.76
C ASN A 319 -21.42 -24.00 -0.94
N GLU A 320 -22.45 -23.74 -0.13
CA GLU A 320 -23.23 -22.49 -0.21
C GLU A 320 -22.40 -21.21 -0.02
N ALA A 321 -21.28 -21.27 0.71
CA ALA A 321 -20.49 -20.11 1.08
C ALA A 321 -19.29 -19.88 0.16
N GLU A 322 -18.60 -20.95 -0.24
CA GLU A 322 -17.34 -20.83 -0.95
C GLU A 322 -16.97 -22.07 -1.79
N PHE A 323 -16.17 -21.85 -2.81
CA PHE A 323 -15.40 -22.85 -3.52
C PHE A 323 -13.99 -22.91 -2.93
N ASN A 324 -13.52 -24.10 -2.63
CA ASN A 324 -12.19 -24.36 -2.11
C ASN A 324 -11.41 -25.29 -3.04
N LEU A 325 -10.12 -24.95 -3.26
CA LEU A 325 -9.16 -25.80 -3.96
C LEU A 325 -7.88 -25.88 -3.13
N CYS A 326 -7.51 -27.06 -2.66
CA CYS A 326 -6.28 -27.30 -1.91
C CYS A 326 -5.33 -28.20 -2.70
N VAL A 327 -4.05 -27.79 -2.77
CA VAL A 327 -2.95 -28.60 -3.30
C VAL A 327 -1.95 -28.84 -2.17
N ALA A 328 -1.77 -30.10 -1.79
CA ALA A 328 -0.91 -30.48 -0.67
C ALA A 328 0.22 -31.42 -1.14
N ASN A 329 1.42 -31.18 -0.62
CA ASN A 329 2.57 -32.05 -0.85
C ASN A 329 3.39 -32.23 0.44
N SER A 330 4.05 -33.38 0.58
CA SER A 330 5.07 -33.59 1.58
C SER A 330 6.40 -33.02 1.13
N GLY A 331 7.17 -32.45 2.04
CA GLY A 331 8.46 -31.85 1.72
C GLY A 331 9.07 -31.15 2.95
N LYS A 332 10.11 -30.38 2.72
CA LYS A 332 10.73 -29.57 3.77
C LYS A 332 9.75 -28.46 4.20
N GLN A 333 9.57 -28.30 5.51
CA GLN A 333 8.76 -27.23 6.06
C GLN A 333 9.25 -25.86 5.59
N ILE A 334 8.33 -24.99 5.22
CA ILE A 334 8.62 -23.62 4.83
C ILE A 334 8.72 -22.78 6.13
N PRO A 335 9.84 -22.06 6.35
CA PRO A 335 9.98 -21.20 7.51
C PRO A 335 8.96 -20.05 7.50
N ASP A 336 8.46 -19.64 8.68
CA ASP A 336 7.45 -18.58 8.82
C ASP A 336 7.89 -17.27 8.18
N ALA A 337 9.16 -16.88 8.33
CA ALA A 337 9.74 -15.70 7.68
C ALA A 337 9.72 -15.77 6.14
N THR A 338 9.68 -16.98 5.58
CA THR A 338 9.56 -17.21 4.13
C THR A 338 8.10 -17.16 3.70
N ILE A 339 7.17 -17.66 4.52
CA ILE A 339 5.72 -17.65 4.24
C ILE A 339 5.22 -16.23 3.97
N GLU A 340 5.67 -15.25 4.75
CA GLU A 340 5.29 -13.83 4.57
C GLU A 340 5.67 -13.25 3.20
N ARG A 341 6.65 -13.84 2.52
CA ARG A 341 7.17 -13.36 1.23
C ARG A 341 6.83 -14.26 0.05
N LEU A 342 6.20 -15.42 0.28
CA LEU A 342 5.94 -16.42 -0.77
C LEU A 342 5.12 -15.89 -1.94
N PHE A 343 4.20 -14.99 -1.66
CA PHE A 343 3.31 -14.39 -2.65
C PHE A 343 3.86 -13.07 -3.25
N GLN A 344 5.08 -12.66 -2.86
CA GLN A 344 5.71 -11.51 -3.50
C GLN A 344 6.32 -11.91 -4.85
N PRO A 345 6.30 -11.04 -5.85
CA PRO A 345 6.88 -11.34 -7.15
C PRO A 345 8.40 -11.58 -7.01
N PHE A 346 8.91 -12.53 -7.78
CA PHE A 346 10.32 -12.96 -7.78
C PHE A 346 10.82 -13.56 -6.46
N SER A 347 9.93 -13.86 -5.53
CA SER A 347 10.28 -14.51 -4.28
C SER A 347 10.72 -15.94 -4.55
N ARG A 348 11.96 -16.26 -4.19
CA ARG A 348 12.51 -17.62 -4.18
C ARG A 348 12.88 -17.94 -2.73
N GLY A 349 12.38 -19.04 -2.20
CA GLY A 349 12.86 -19.56 -0.91
C GLY A 349 14.36 -19.86 -0.99
N GLU A 350 15.04 -20.01 0.16
CA GLU A 350 16.43 -20.46 0.28
C GLU A 350 16.58 -21.92 -0.21
N VAL A 351 16.32 -22.22 -1.48
CA VAL A 351 16.34 -23.56 -2.01
C VAL A 351 17.23 -23.59 -3.24
N GLU A 352 18.21 -24.46 -3.16
CA GLU A 352 19.15 -24.97 -4.16
C GLU A 352 19.24 -24.22 -5.51
N PRO A 353 20.45 -23.82 -5.94
CA PRO A 353 20.69 -23.00 -7.15
C PRO A 353 20.15 -23.60 -8.47
N ASN A 354 19.70 -24.84 -8.46
CA ASN A 354 19.33 -25.62 -9.66
C ASN A 354 17.82 -25.74 -9.91
N LYS A 355 16.92 -25.17 -9.07
CA LYS A 355 15.47 -25.21 -9.33
C LYS A 355 15.06 -24.00 -10.15
N GLN A 356 14.67 -24.27 -11.41
CA GLN A 356 14.29 -23.27 -12.43
C GLN A 356 12.89 -22.71 -12.19
N GLY A 357 12.69 -21.40 -12.32
CA GLY A 357 11.40 -20.71 -12.32
C GLY A 357 11.52 -19.22 -11.98
N LEU A 358 10.67 -18.39 -12.56
CA LEU A 358 10.67 -16.92 -12.38
C LEU A 358 10.33 -16.44 -10.97
N GLY A 359 9.81 -17.29 -10.08
CA GLY A 359 9.26 -16.89 -8.79
C GLY A 359 7.97 -16.05 -8.94
N LEU A 360 7.27 -16.17 -10.07
CA LEU A 360 6.02 -15.47 -10.35
C LEU A 360 4.78 -16.34 -10.16
N GLY A 361 4.92 -17.67 -10.17
CA GLY A 361 3.76 -18.57 -10.17
C GLY A 361 2.84 -18.41 -8.96
N LEU A 362 3.41 -18.29 -7.74
CA LEU A 362 2.62 -18.07 -6.52
C LEU A 362 2.04 -16.65 -6.45
N TYR A 363 2.78 -15.66 -6.92
CA TYR A 363 2.27 -14.30 -7.04
C TYR A 363 1.06 -14.24 -7.98
N ILE A 364 1.16 -14.84 -9.17
CA ILE A 364 0.05 -14.90 -10.13
C ILE A 364 -1.13 -15.68 -9.58
N ALA A 365 -0.88 -16.79 -8.89
CA ALA A 365 -1.94 -17.55 -8.22
C ALA A 365 -2.67 -16.70 -7.16
N SER A 366 -1.95 -15.90 -6.39
CA SER A 366 -2.53 -14.96 -5.44
C SER A 366 -3.35 -13.86 -6.13
N GLU A 367 -2.83 -13.28 -7.22
CA GLU A 367 -3.54 -12.26 -7.98
C GLU A 367 -4.82 -12.80 -8.65
N ILE A 368 -4.80 -14.05 -9.13
CA ILE A 368 -6.00 -14.72 -9.65
C ILE A 368 -7.03 -14.92 -8.54
N ALA A 369 -6.60 -15.34 -7.34
CA ALA A 369 -7.49 -15.47 -6.18
C ALA A 369 -8.13 -14.12 -5.82
N ASN A 370 -7.33 -13.07 -5.71
CA ASN A 370 -7.79 -11.71 -5.41
C ASN A 370 -8.77 -11.18 -6.47
N ALA A 371 -8.51 -11.41 -7.77
CA ALA A 371 -9.40 -11.02 -8.86
C ALA A 371 -10.77 -11.71 -8.76
N HIS A 372 -10.81 -12.94 -8.24
CA HIS A 372 -12.05 -13.65 -7.95
C HIS A 372 -12.73 -13.21 -6.64
N GLY A 373 -12.19 -12.21 -5.91
CA GLY A 373 -12.71 -11.80 -4.60
C GLY A 373 -12.42 -12.83 -3.50
N GLY A 374 -11.52 -13.77 -3.76
CA GLY A 374 -11.10 -14.84 -2.86
C GLY A 374 -9.74 -14.60 -2.22
N THR A 375 -9.20 -15.64 -1.59
CA THR A 375 -7.88 -15.62 -0.95
C THR A 375 -7.10 -16.88 -1.28
N LEU A 376 -5.77 -16.75 -1.33
CA LEU A 376 -4.83 -17.89 -1.41
C LEU A 376 -4.00 -17.94 -0.14
N ASN A 377 -4.15 -19.01 0.63
CA ASN A 377 -3.48 -19.23 1.89
C ASN A 377 -2.47 -20.39 1.80
N VAL A 378 -1.46 -20.39 2.66
CA VAL A 378 -0.50 -21.47 2.79
C VAL A 378 -0.36 -21.89 4.25
N SER A 379 -0.31 -23.20 4.47
CA SER A 379 0.08 -23.79 5.74
C SER A 379 1.21 -24.79 5.50
N SER A 380 2.25 -24.77 6.32
CA SER A 380 3.40 -25.68 6.20
C SER A 380 3.84 -26.15 7.58
N ASN A 381 3.97 -27.47 7.72
CA ASN A 381 4.51 -28.11 8.91
C ASN A 381 5.52 -29.19 8.51
N SER A 382 5.99 -30.00 9.49
CA SER A 382 6.96 -31.06 9.25
C SER A 382 6.44 -32.20 8.36
N GLU A 383 5.12 -32.33 8.18
CA GLU A 383 4.51 -33.43 7.42
C GLU A 383 4.14 -32.99 6.02
N LYS A 384 3.50 -31.82 5.88
CA LYS A 384 3.00 -31.33 4.58
C LYS A 384 2.96 -29.81 4.48
N THR A 385 3.04 -29.35 3.24
CA THR A 385 2.69 -27.97 2.84
C THR A 385 1.39 -28.03 2.04
N CYS A 386 0.43 -27.18 2.37
CA CYS A 386 -0.85 -27.06 1.69
C CYS A 386 -1.09 -25.60 1.27
N PHE A 387 -1.38 -25.39 -0.01
CA PHE A 387 -1.88 -24.12 -0.55
C PHE A 387 -3.39 -24.24 -0.76
N THR A 388 -4.17 -23.33 -0.20
CA THR A 388 -5.63 -23.36 -0.27
C THR A 388 -6.15 -22.07 -0.88
N LEU A 389 -6.81 -22.18 -2.04
CA LEU A 389 -7.64 -21.15 -2.63
C LEU A 389 -9.03 -21.24 -2.05
N SER A 390 -9.59 -20.09 -1.67
CA SER A 390 -11.02 -19.95 -1.30
C SER A 390 -11.62 -18.82 -2.10
N ILE A 391 -12.69 -19.09 -2.85
CA ILE A 391 -13.46 -18.10 -3.64
C ILE A 391 -14.89 -18.11 -3.11
N PRO A 392 -15.50 -16.95 -2.74
CA PRO A 392 -16.91 -16.89 -2.36
C PRO A 392 -17.81 -17.35 -3.50
N THR A 393 -18.77 -18.24 -3.20
CA THR A 393 -19.87 -18.58 -4.11
C THR A 393 -20.89 -17.43 -4.06
N GLU A 394 -20.72 -16.42 -4.94
CA GLU A 394 -21.75 -15.39 -5.12
C GLU A 394 -22.97 -15.99 -5.80
N ARG A 395 -24.16 -15.68 -5.24
CA ARG A 395 -25.46 -15.97 -5.89
C ARG A 395 -25.72 -15.00 -7.03
#